data_df0b5cc5c4ef9f213565a0513904eac3
#
_entry.id   df0b5cc5c4ef9f213565a0513904eac3
#
_cell.length_a   1.000
_cell.length_b   1.000
_cell.length_c   1.000
_cell.angle_alpha   90.00
_cell.angle_beta   90.00
_cell.angle_gamma   90.00
#
_symmetry.space_group_name_H-M   'P 1'
#
loop_
_entity.id
_entity.type
_entity.pdbx_description
1 polymer ?
#
loop_
_entity_poly.entity_id
_entity_poly.type
_entity_poly.pdbx_seq_one_letter_code
_entity_poly.pdbx_strand_id
1 'polypeptide(L)'
;MEGKPLELGLLRSFSPLDGLKAENLHALARKTVLRELSIGRLLFKEGDSDKRTFYLVSGVVELLHENRPVLVIRGGSPEARNPLAPASPRRYTCRVVSDRIEFVAIDSDMLDMMLTWDQTGSYEVNELRGVDQEGPASDDWMTNLLQTKAFHKIPPANIQAIFMRMQRVDYRPGEVVIKQGDEGDYFYVVVKGRCAVTRETPLNREGIKLAELGSGDTFGEEALISDAKRNASVTMTTEGALMRLSKQDFRTLLNEPMLEWVDLDEGRAIVEGGGKWLDVRLPSEFENYRMEGAINLPLYFIRLKLKSLERDVHYVVCCDTGRRSSAGAYILSERGFRASVLKGGLMAYQDR
;
A
#
# COMPACT_ATOMS: atom_id res chain seq x y z
N MET A 1 18.68 -27.36 -6.89
CA MET A 1 19.85 -26.46 -6.77
C MET A 1 19.54 -25.55 -5.60
N GLU A 2 20.21 -25.75 -4.46
CA GLU A 2 20.11 -24.87 -3.30
C GLU A 2 20.81 -23.55 -3.68
N GLY A 3 20.04 -22.47 -3.72
CA GLY A 3 20.56 -21.13 -4.02
C GLY A 3 21.37 -20.61 -2.83
N LYS A 4 22.38 -19.79 -3.12
CA LYS A 4 23.19 -19.10 -2.11
C LYS A 4 22.28 -18.14 -1.30
N PRO A 5 22.38 -18.10 0.03
CA PRO A 5 21.68 -17.10 0.84
C PRO A 5 22.08 -15.69 0.39
N LEU A 6 21.08 -14.79 0.33
CA LEU A 6 21.30 -13.41 -0.10
C LEU A 6 21.82 -12.54 1.05
N GLU A 7 22.83 -11.74 0.75
CA GLU A 7 23.31 -10.69 1.65
C GLU A 7 22.33 -9.51 1.64
N LEU A 8 22.02 -8.97 2.81
CA LEU A 8 21.12 -7.81 2.95
C LEU A 8 21.61 -6.57 2.19
N GLY A 9 22.94 -6.40 2.14
CA GLY A 9 23.57 -5.30 1.40
C GLY A 9 23.24 -5.35 -0.08
N LEU A 10 23.20 -6.55 -0.66
CA LEU A 10 22.83 -6.74 -2.07
C LEU A 10 21.35 -6.35 -2.31
N LEU A 11 20.42 -6.78 -1.46
CA LEU A 11 19.00 -6.42 -1.61
C LEU A 11 18.80 -4.91 -1.51
N ARG A 12 19.52 -4.23 -0.60
CA ARG A 12 19.47 -2.77 -0.47
C ARG A 12 20.02 -1.99 -1.66
N SER A 13 20.77 -2.63 -2.54
CA SER A 13 21.24 -1.96 -3.76
C SER A 13 20.16 -1.82 -4.84
N PHE A 14 19.00 -2.48 -4.67
CA PHE A 14 17.91 -2.47 -5.64
C PHE A 14 16.76 -1.56 -5.18
N SER A 15 16.17 -0.85 -6.16
CA SER A 15 14.94 -0.09 -5.96
C SER A 15 13.72 -0.99 -6.29
N PRO A 16 12.63 -0.96 -5.49
CA PRO A 16 12.41 -0.18 -4.28
C PRO A 16 12.78 -0.91 -2.97
N LEU A 17 13.62 -1.97 -3.03
CA LEU A 17 14.01 -2.77 -1.85
C LEU A 17 14.81 -1.94 -0.85
N ASP A 18 15.53 -0.91 -1.32
CA ASP A 18 16.27 0.07 -0.51
C ASP A 18 15.37 0.84 0.47
N GLY A 19 14.08 0.96 0.16
CA GLY A 19 13.08 1.62 1.01
C GLY A 19 12.41 0.71 2.04
N LEU A 20 12.68 -0.61 2.02
CA LEU A 20 12.12 -1.55 2.97
C LEU A 20 12.78 -1.42 4.35
N LYS A 21 11.98 -1.55 5.41
CA LYS A 21 12.48 -1.67 6.78
C LYS A 21 13.32 -2.93 6.94
N ALA A 22 14.29 -2.86 7.86
CA ALA A 22 15.25 -3.95 8.08
C ALA A 22 14.57 -5.31 8.30
N GLU A 23 13.45 -5.35 9.02
CA GLU A 23 12.70 -6.58 9.32
C GLU A 23 12.14 -7.25 8.05
N ASN A 24 11.49 -6.45 7.21
CA ASN A 24 10.91 -6.93 5.94
C ASN A 24 12.02 -7.31 4.95
N LEU A 25 13.13 -6.57 4.94
CA LEU A 25 14.30 -6.92 4.14
C LEU A 25 14.93 -8.25 4.60
N HIS A 26 15.02 -8.48 5.92
CA HIS A 26 15.45 -9.76 6.48
C HIS A 26 14.49 -10.92 6.13
N ALA A 27 13.18 -10.68 6.22
CA ALA A 27 12.18 -11.66 5.83
C ALA A 27 12.26 -12.01 4.35
N LEU A 28 12.50 -11.01 3.50
CA LEU A 28 12.69 -11.18 2.06
C LEU A 28 13.97 -11.98 1.76
N ALA A 29 15.09 -11.66 2.41
CA ALA A 29 16.37 -12.35 2.24
C ALA A 29 16.28 -13.85 2.56
N ARG A 30 15.50 -14.24 3.58
CA ARG A 30 15.28 -15.64 3.94
C ARG A 30 14.45 -16.42 2.91
N LYS A 31 13.57 -15.75 2.18
CA LYS A 31 12.65 -16.35 1.20
C LYS A 31 13.18 -16.31 -0.23
N THR A 32 14.27 -15.58 -0.45
CA THR A 32 14.81 -15.31 -1.79
C THR A 32 16.22 -15.89 -1.90
N VAL A 33 16.52 -16.45 -3.07
CA VAL A 33 17.83 -17.05 -3.35
C VAL A 33 18.42 -16.42 -4.60
N LEU A 34 19.74 -16.31 -4.64
CA LEU A 34 20.48 -15.96 -5.83
C LEU A 34 20.41 -17.12 -6.83
N ARG A 35 20.02 -16.83 -8.05
CA ARG A 35 19.86 -17.79 -9.15
C ARG A 35 20.81 -17.46 -10.28
N GLU A 36 21.17 -18.48 -11.05
CA GLU A 36 22.04 -18.36 -12.22
C GLU A 36 21.32 -18.80 -13.49
N LEU A 37 21.66 -18.17 -14.60
CA LEU A 37 21.20 -18.57 -15.92
C LEU A 37 22.31 -18.37 -16.95
N SER A 38 22.48 -19.34 -17.87
CA SER A 38 23.54 -19.34 -18.86
C SER A 38 23.15 -18.62 -20.15
N ILE A 39 24.13 -18.27 -20.97
CA ILE A 39 23.99 -17.62 -22.27
C ILE A 39 22.89 -18.24 -23.15
N GLY A 40 22.15 -17.40 -23.87
CA GLY A 40 21.10 -17.79 -24.79
C GLY A 40 19.78 -18.22 -24.13
N ARG A 41 19.74 -18.39 -22.80
CA ARG A 41 18.52 -18.71 -22.09
C ARG A 41 17.66 -17.45 -21.91
N LEU A 42 16.34 -17.67 -21.80
CA LEU A 42 15.37 -16.61 -21.53
C LEU A 42 15.03 -16.56 -20.04
N LEU A 43 15.05 -15.37 -19.48
CA LEU A 43 14.58 -15.12 -18.10
C LEU A 43 13.07 -15.08 -18.04
N PHE A 44 12.44 -14.43 -19.02
CA PHE A 44 11.00 -14.39 -19.27
C PHE A 44 10.75 -14.05 -20.75
N LYS A 45 9.52 -14.25 -21.22
CA LYS A 45 9.09 -13.96 -22.59
C LYS A 45 8.05 -12.84 -22.62
N GLU A 46 8.02 -12.14 -23.73
CA GLU A 46 6.94 -11.22 -24.07
C GLU A 46 5.58 -11.94 -24.03
N GLY A 47 4.59 -11.32 -23.40
CA GLY A 47 3.26 -11.90 -23.16
C GLY A 47 3.14 -12.74 -21.89
N ASP A 48 4.22 -13.11 -21.21
CA ASP A 48 4.16 -13.85 -19.95
C ASP A 48 3.45 -13.02 -18.88
N SER A 49 2.58 -13.68 -18.10
CA SER A 49 1.90 -13.11 -16.93
C SER A 49 2.42 -13.75 -15.64
N ASP A 50 3.74 -13.93 -15.56
CA ASP A 50 4.36 -14.39 -14.34
C ASP A 50 4.27 -13.31 -13.24
N LYS A 51 4.03 -13.72 -12.00
CA LYS A 51 3.96 -12.81 -10.85
C LYS A 51 5.34 -12.66 -10.20
N ARG A 52 6.35 -12.30 -10.97
CA ARG A 52 7.73 -12.19 -10.49
C ARG A 52 8.38 -10.87 -10.87
N THR A 53 9.08 -10.30 -9.90
CA THR A 53 9.96 -9.15 -10.07
C THR A 53 11.40 -9.65 -10.13
N PHE A 54 12.10 -9.36 -11.22
CA PHE A 54 13.46 -9.80 -11.45
C PHE A 54 14.46 -8.65 -11.31
N TYR A 55 15.59 -8.91 -10.64
CA TYR A 55 16.71 -7.99 -10.51
C TYR A 55 18.00 -8.65 -11.02
N LEU A 56 18.73 -7.96 -11.88
CA LEU A 56 20.01 -8.43 -12.40
C LEU A 56 21.14 -8.05 -11.44
N VAL A 57 21.82 -9.06 -10.91
CA VAL A 57 22.97 -8.90 -10.00
C VAL A 57 24.27 -8.77 -10.78
N SER A 58 24.54 -9.72 -11.68
CA SER A 58 25.76 -9.74 -12.49
C SER A 58 25.49 -10.27 -13.89
N GLY A 59 26.42 -10.01 -14.82
CA GLY A 59 26.32 -10.40 -16.22
C GLY A 59 25.52 -9.41 -17.07
N VAL A 60 25.05 -9.85 -18.23
CA VAL A 60 24.42 -8.99 -19.24
C VAL A 60 23.18 -9.67 -19.82
N VAL A 61 22.08 -8.93 -19.89
CA VAL A 61 20.85 -9.33 -20.56
C VAL A 61 20.48 -8.32 -21.64
N GLU A 62 19.72 -8.76 -22.64
CA GLU A 62 19.07 -7.89 -23.60
C GLU A 62 17.55 -8.05 -23.51
N LEU A 63 16.85 -6.94 -23.64
CA LEU A 63 15.40 -6.90 -23.78
C LEU A 63 15.04 -6.83 -25.26
N LEU A 64 14.14 -7.72 -25.67
CA LEU A 64 13.68 -7.85 -27.07
C LEU A 64 12.19 -7.52 -27.12
N HIS A 65 11.78 -6.71 -28.09
CA HIS A 65 10.39 -6.52 -28.46
C HIS A 65 10.20 -7.02 -29.88
N GLU A 66 9.24 -7.91 -30.11
CA GLU A 66 9.04 -8.56 -31.41
C GLU A 66 10.35 -9.17 -31.98
N ASN A 67 11.14 -9.81 -31.12
CA ASN A 67 12.46 -10.38 -31.43
C ASN A 67 13.56 -9.36 -31.86
N ARG A 68 13.35 -8.06 -31.70
CA ARG A 68 14.35 -7.04 -31.98
C ARG A 68 14.97 -6.53 -30.69
N PRO A 69 16.28 -6.40 -30.57
CA PRO A 69 16.92 -5.83 -29.39
C PRO A 69 16.52 -4.37 -29.21
N VAL A 70 16.04 -4.03 -28.01
CA VAL A 70 15.61 -2.67 -27.64
C VAL A 70 16.57 -2.07 -26.62
N LEU A 71 17.00 -2.87 -25.64
CA LEU A 71 17.83 -2.41 -24.55
C LEU A 71 18.78 -3.52 -24.07
N VAL A 72 20.00 -3.14 -23.71
CA VAL A 72 20.99 -4.04 -23.07
C VAL A 72 21.24 -3.53 -21.66
N ILE A 73 21.05 -4.40 -20.66
CA ILE A 73 21.24 -4.09 -19.24
C ILE A 73 22.41 -4.92 -18.70
N ARG A 74 23.31 -4.25 -17.97
CA ARG A 74 24.49 -4.86 -17.31
C ARG A 74 24.28 -4.88 -15.81
N GLY A 75 24.57 -6.00 -15.17
CA GLY A 75 24.58 -6.10 -13.71
C GLY A 75 25.49 -5.04 -13.09
N GLY A 76 25.03 -4.39 -12.02
CA GLY A 76 25.74 -3.29 -11.37
C GLY A 76 25.61 -1.92 -12.03
N SER A 77 24.95 -1.81 -13.21
CA SER A 77 24.66 -0.51 -13.82
C SER A 77 23.50 0.20 -13.11
N PRO A 78 23.32 1.51 -13.30
CA PRO A 78 22.17 2.23 -12.73
C PRO A 78 20.81 1.64 -13.14
N GLU A 79 20.68 1.17 -14.37
CA GLU A 79 19.46 0.53 -14.89
C GLU A 79 19.16 -0.78 -14.16
N ALA A 80 20.21 -1.56 -13.82
CA ALA A 80 20.07 -2.82 -13.10
C ALA A 80 19.62 -2.67 -11.63
N ARG A 81 19.65 -1.45 -11.07
CA ARG A 81 19.06 -1.17 -9.75
C ARG A 81 17.53 -1.37 -9.75
N ASN A 82 16.91 -1.23 -10.89
CA ASN A 82 15.47 -1.32 -11.05
C ASN A 82 15.03 -2.72 -11.49
N PRO A 83 13.78 -3.11 -11.27
CA PRO A 83 13.24 -4.34 -11.81
C PRO A 83 13.37 -4.43 -13.32
N LEU A 84 13.74 -5.60 -13.83
CA LEU A 84 13.82 -5.87 -15.26
C LEU A 84 12.42 -5.94 -15.87
N ALA A 85 12.05 -4.94 -16.69
CA ALA A 85 10.80 -4.88 -17.44
C ALA A 85 9.57 -5.37 -16.62
N PRO A 86 9.15 -4.66 -15.58
CA PRO A 86 8.21 -5.15 -14.56
C PRO A 86 6.75 -5.27 -15.03
N ALA A 87 6.41 -4.78 -16.23
CA ALA A 87 5.04 -4.81 -16.75
C ALA A 87 4.44 -6.24 -16.76
N SER A 88 3.13 -6.36 -16.52
CA SER A 88 2.38 -7.62 -16.61
C SER A 88 1.09 -7.39 -17.42
N PRO A 89 0.89 -8.08 -18.56
CA PRO A 89 1.81 -9.04 -19.20
C PRO A 89 3.17 -8.45 -19.58
N ARG A 90 4.22 -9.29 -19.65
CA ARG A 90 5.55 -8.86 -20.05
C ARG A 90 5.53 -8.24 -21.44
N ARG A 91 6.16 -7.06 -21.60
CA ARG A 91 6.25 -6.36 -22.90
C ARG A 91 7.50 -6.71 -23.69
N TYR A 92 8.44 -7.35 -23.03
CA TYR A 92 9.72 -7.70 -23.59
C TYR A 92 10.07 -9.17 -23.30
N THR A 93 10.82 -9.77 -24.18
CA THR A 93 11.55 -11.01 -23.90
C THR A 93 12.92 -10.65 -23.33
N CYS A 94 13.32 -11.23 -22.20
CA CYS A 94 14.63 -11.02 -21.59
C CYS A 94 15.55 -12.20 -21.88
N ARG A 95 16.64 -11.98 -22.65
CA ARG A 95 17.61 -12.99 -23.08
C ARG A 95 18.98 -12.73 -22.45
N VAL A 96 19.64 -13.78 -22.00
CA VAL A 96 21.01 -13.74 -21.47
C VAL A 96 22.01 -13.66 -22.64
N VAL A 97 22.90 -12.67 -22.61
CA VAL A 97 23.91 -12.45 -23.66
C VAL A 97 25.36 -12.61 -23.17
N SER A 98 25.61 -12.55 -21.86
CA SER A 98 26.89 -12.97 -21.27
C SER A 98 26.92 -14.48 -21.00
N ASP A 99 28.11 -15.06 -20.77
CA ASP A 99 28.26 -16.49 -20.48
C ASP A 99 27.30 -16.96 -19.37
N ARG A 100 27.13 -16.13 -18.36
CA ARG A 100 26.27 -16.38 -17.21
C ARG A 100 25.76 -15.06 -16.65
N ILE A 101 24.56 -15.08 -16.07
CA ILE A 101 24.02 -14.04 -15.22
C ILE A 101 23.73 -14.57 -13.83
N GLU A 102 23.80 -13.70 -12.83
CA GLU A 102 23.20 -13.92 -11.51
C GLU A 102 22.01 -12.96 -11.36
N PHE A 103 20.92 -13.46 -10.84
CA PHE A 103 19.70 -12.67 -10.69
C PHE A 103 18.90 -13.08 -9.45
N VAL A 104 18.04 -12.17 -9.01
CA VAL A 104 17.07 -12.38 -7.94
C VAL A 104 15.67 -12.33 -8.54
N ALA A 105 14.82 -13.27 -8.13
CA ALA A 105 13.40 -13.31 -8.50
C ALA A 105 12.53 -13.29 -7.25
N ILE A 106 11.71 -12.27 -7.13
CA ILE A 106 10.83 -12.03 -5.98
C ILE A 106 9.38 -12.16 -6.45
N ASP A 107 8.50 -12.70 -5.60
CA ASP A 107 7.06 -12.67 -5.84
C ASP A 107 6.55 -11.22 -5.80
N SER A 108 5.92 -10.76 -6.89
CA SER A 108 5.53 -9.36 -7.04
C SER A 108 4.41 -8.96 -6.07
N ASP A 109 3.45 -9.85 -5.82
CA ASP A 109 2.36 -9.58 -4.88
C ASP A 109 2.90 -9.45 -3.45
N MET A 110 3.84 -10.32 -3.08
CA MET A 110 4.51 -10.26 -1.78
C MET A 110 5.35 -8.98 -1.63
N LEU A 111 6.09 -8.58 -2.67
CA LEU A 111 6.89 -7.35 -2.63
C LEU A 111 6.00 -6.11 -2.48
N ASP A 112 4.95 -5.99 -3.29
CA ASP A 112 4.01 -4.87 -3.23
C ASP A 112 3.29 -4.80 -1.87
N MET A 113 2.94 -5.97 -1.29
CA MET A 113 2.38 -6.05 0.04
C MET A 113 3.37 -5.57 1.13
N MET A 114 4.65 -5.97 1.05
CA MET A 114 5.69 -5.52 1.98
C MET A 114 5.94 -4.02 1.88
N LEU A 115 6.02 -3.47 0.67
CA LEU A 115 6.17 -2.03 0.42
C LEU A 115 4.97 -1.24 0.96
N THR A 116 3.76 -1.73 0.73
CA THR A 116 2.54 -1.12 1.27
C THR A 116 2.55 -1.14 2.79
N TRP A 117 2.88 -2.29 3.38
CA TRP A 117 3.01 -2.45 4.83
C TRP A 117 4.01 -1.47 5.45
N ASP A 118 5.20 -1.35 4.87
CA ASP A 118 6.23 -0.47 5.39
C ASP A 118 5.83 1.00 5.30
N GLN A 119 5.08 1.36 4.27
CA GLN A 119 4.62 2.72 4.08
C GLN A 119 3.37 3.06 4.92
N THR A 120 2.45 2.13 5.12
CA THR A 120 1.29 2.34 6.00
C THR A 120 1.66 2.24 7.47
N GLY A 121 2.58 1.35 7.79
CA GLY A 121 3.04 1.10 9.15
C GLY A 121 3.94 2.17 9.78
N SER A 122 4.21 3.30 9.12
CA SER A 122 5.09 4.38 9.62
C SER A 122 4.36 5.53 10.28
N TYR A 123 3.03 5.46 10.40
CA TYR A 123 2.26 6.54 10.99
C TYR A 123 2.46 6.63 12.51
N GLU A 124 3.08 7.70 12.94
CA GLU A 124 2.81 8.23 14.27
C GLU A 124 1.37 8.76 14.24
N VAL A 125 0.50 8.13 15.02
CA VAL A 125 -0.92 8.50 15.18
C VAL A 125 -1.01 9.81 16.00
N ASN A 126 -0.22 10.82 15.65
CA ASN A 126 -0.29 12.12 16.29
C ASN A 126 -1.41 13.02 15.74
N GLU A 127 -2.19 12.58 14.75
CA GLU A 127 -3.22 13.42 14.12
C GLU A 127 -4.66 12.90 14.22
N LEU A 128 -4.95 11.84 14.99
CA LEU A 128 -6.34 11.56 15.37
C LEU A 128 -6.86 12.51 16.50
N ARG A 129 -6.04 13.46 16.93
CA ARG A 129 -6.46 14.62 17.72
C ARG A 129 -6.93 15.75 16.81
N GLY A 130 -8.00 15.50 16.10
CA GLY A 130 -8.79 16.53 15.46
C GLY A 130 -10.09 16.67 16.24
N VAL A 131 -10.16 17.74 17.03
CA VAL A 131 -11.31 18.23 17.79
C VAL A 131 -11.32 17.79 19.24
N ASP A 132 -10.73 18.61 20.10
CA ASP A 132 -11.19 18.86 21.45
C ASP A 132 -12.66 19.30 21.36
N GLN A 133 -13.58 18.36 21.36
CA GLN A 133 -14.96 18.59 21.79
C GLN A 133 -15.11 17.85 23.09
N GLU A 134 -14.81 18.57 24.18
CA GLU A 134 -15.45 18.36 25.47
C GLU A 134 -16.92 18.75 25.31
N GLY A 135 -17.67 17.90 24.60
CA GLY A 135 -19.10 17.84 24.63
C GLY A 135 -19.52 16.65 25.49
N PRO A 136 -20.71 16.67 26.16
CA PRO A 136 -21.20 15.51 26.87
C PRO A 136 -21.17 14.32 25.87
N ALA A 137 -20.56 13.21 26.29
CA ALA A 137 -20.51 11.99 25.52
C ALA A 137 -21.93 11.59 25.13
N SER A 138 -22.38 11.95 23.93
CA SER A 138 -23.58 11.39 23.36
C SER A 138 -23.28 9.93 23.11
N ASP A 139 -24.07 9.02 23.70
CA ASP A 139 -23.98 7.57 23.46
C ASP A 139 -24.32 7.21 22.00
N ASP A 140 -24.42 8.19 21.13
CA ASP A 140 -24.79 8.04 19.72
C ASP A 140 -23.55 7.97 18.80
N TRP A 141 -22.78 6.87 18.95
CA TRP A 141 -21.67 6.52 18.07
C TRP A 141 -22.10 6.49 16.58
N MET A 142 -23.37 6.18 16.30
CA MET A 142 -23.93 6.08 14.97
C MET A 142 -24.01 7.47 14.32
N THR A 143 -24.51 8.46 15.03
CA THR A 143 -24.54 9.86 14.56
C THR A 143 -23.12 10.37 14.32
N ASN A 144 -22.19 10.08 15.24
CA ASN A 144 -20.79 10.48 15.08
C ASN A 144 -20.16 9.85 13.81
N LEU A 145 -20.41 8.56 13.58
CA LEU A 145 -19.94 7.87 12.38
C LEU A 145 -20.52 8.46 11.09
N LEU A 146 -21.84 8.74 11.07
CA LEU A 146 -22.54 9.32 9.93
C LEU A 146 -22.12 10.77 9.62
N GLN A 147 -21.66 11.53 10.62
CA GLN A 147 -21.17 12.90 10.44
C GLN A 147 -19.75 12.95 9.82
N THR A 148 -19.04 11.83 9.78
CA THR A 148 -17.73 11.81 9.13
C THR A 148 -17.89 12.04 7.62
N LYS A 149 -17.00 12.84 7.03
CA LYS A 149 -17.02 13.15 5.58
C LYS A 149 -16.96 11.90 4.70
N ALA A 150 -16.39 10.83 5.23
CA ALA A 150 -16.32 9.53 4.59
C ALA A 150 -17.70 8.96 4.29
N PHE A 151 -18.60 8.99 5.27
CA PHE A 151 -19.95 8.42 5.14
C PHE A 151 -20.88 9.23 4.23
N HIS A 152 -20.61 10.53 4.01
CA HIS A 152 -21.40 11.34 3.08
C HIS A 152 -21.31 10.88 1.61
N LYS A 153 -20.27 10.13 1.26
CA LYS A 153 -20.08 9.57 -0.11
C LYS A 153 -20.71 8.20 -0.29
N ILE A 154 -21.14 7.55 0.81
CA ILE A 154 -21.70 6.21 0.77
C ILE A 154 -23.18 6.27 0.37
N PRO A 155 -23.62 5.46 -0.62
CA PRO A 155 -25.02 5.37 -0.98
C PRO A 155 -25.90 5.01 0.23
N PRO A 156 -27.09 5.62 0.41
CA PRO A 156 -27.97 5.37 1.55
C PRO A 156 -28.31 3.88 1.77
N ALA A 157 -28.47 3.12 0.68
CA ALA A 157 -28.71 1.67 0.75
C ALA A 157 -27.53 0.91 1.37
N ASN A 158 -26.30 1.33 1.09
CA ASN A 158 -25.09 0.75 1.67
C ASN A 158 -24.96 1.10 3.15
N ILE A 159 -25.32 2.34 3.54
CA ILE A 159 -25.33 2.75 4.95
C ILE A 159 -26.25 1.83 5.75
N GLN A 160 -27.47 1.60 5.27
CA GLN A 160 -28.40 0.68 5.91
C GLN A 160 -27.81 -0.74 6.00
N ALA A 161 -27.23 -1.25 4.91
CA ALA A 161 -26.61 -2.57 4.88
C ALA A 161 -25.43 -2.69 5.86
N ILE A 162 -24.59 -1.64 5.99
CA ILE A 162 -23.49 -1.59 6.96
C ILE A 162 -24.03 -1.79 8.38
N PHE A 163 -25.01 -0.99 8.81
CA PHE A 163 -25.57 -1.11 10.15
C PHE A 163 -26.22 -2.46 10.42
N MET A 164 -26.90 -3.04 9.43
CA MET A 164 -27.50 -4.38 9.57
C MET A 164 -26.47 -5.51 9.68
N ARG A 165 -25.28 -5.34 9.13
CA ARG A 165 -24.21 -6.37 9.11
C ARG A 165 -23.16 -6.17 10.19
N MET A 166 -23.14 -5.01 10.83
CA MET A 166 -22.27 -4.76 11.98
C MET A 166 -22.66 -5.67 13.15
N GLN A 167 -21.66 -6.22 13.80
CA GLN A 167 -21.79 -7.11 14.95
C GLN A 167 -21.23 -6.42 16.19
N ARG A 168 -22.02 -6.36 17.25
CA ARG A 168 -21.55 -5.86 18.55
C ARG A 168 -20.72 -6.94 19.26
N VAL A 169 -19.60 -6.53 19.82
CA VAL A 169 -18.74 -7.34 20.66
C VAL A 169 -18.36 -6.55 21.89
N ASP A 170 -18.60 -7.13 23.07
CA ASP A 170 -18.25 -6.53 24.35
C ASP A 170 -16.86 -7.02 24.79
N TYR A 171 -16.07 -6.15 25.37
CA TYR A 171 -14.68 -6.39 25.76
C TYR A 171 -14.43 -5.93 27.20
N ARG A 172 -13.49 -6.61 27.86
CA ARG A 172 -12.98 -6.24 29.18
C ARG A 172 -11.68 -5.44 29.06
N PRO A 173 -11.30 -4.68 30.11
CA PRO A 173 -10.00 -4.03 30.16
C PRO A 173 -8.87 -5.04 29.98
N GLY A 174 -7.87 -4.71 29.15
CA GLY A 174 -6.71 -5.57 28.85
C GLY A 174 -6.95 -6.56 27.71
N GLU A 175 -8.17 -6.73 27.19
CA GLU A 175 -8.41 -7.61 26.05
C GLU A 175 -7.88 -6.99 24.75
N VAL A 176 -7.12 -7.80 24.01
CA VAL A 176 -6.54 -7.41 22.69
C VAL A 176 -7.59 -7.62 21.61
N VAL A 177 -7.98 -6.55 20.94
CA VAL A 177 -8.94 -6.56 19.82
C VAL A 177 -8.25 -6.87 18.50
N ILE A 178 -7.10 -6.22 18.28
CA ILE A 178 -6.23 -6.43 17.12
C ILE A 178 -4.82 -6.64 17.62
N LYS A 179 -4.12 -7.64 17.07
CA LYS A 179 -2.71 -7.88 17.34
C LYS A 179 -1.87 -7.52 16.11
N GLN A 180 -0.79 -6.78 16.33
CA GLN A 180 0.18 -6.46 15.29
C GLN A 180 0.71 -7.73 14.62
N GLY A 181 0.76 -7.74 13.29
CA GLY A 181 1.23 -8.88 12.50
C GLY A 181 0.14 -9.88 12.09
N ASP A 182 -1.06 -9.82 12.66
CA ASP A 182 -2.18 -10.67 12.25
C ASP A 182 -2.78 -10.24 10.92
N GLU A 183 -3.53 -11.11 10.27
CA GLU A 183 -4.29 -10.78 9.06
C GLU A 183 -5.45 -9.82 9.39
N GLY A 184 -5.75 -8.91 8.46
CA GLY A 184 -6.89 -8.00 8.57
C GLY A 184 -8.20 -8.74 8.29
N ASP A 185 -9.09 -8.83 9.27
CA ASP A 185 -10.36 -9.57 9.22
C ASP A 185 -11.60 -8.67 9.40
N TYR A 186 -11.52 -7.68 10.29
CA TYR A 186 -12.63 -6.77 10.60
C TYR A 186 -12.18 -5.30 10.64
N PHE A 187 -13.13 -4.44 10.32
CA PHE A 187 -13.14 -3.01 10.62
C PHE A 187 -13.91 -2.81 11.92
N TYR A 188 -13.49 -1.87 12.76
CA TYR A 188 -14.07 -1.65 14.07
C TYR A 188 -14.49 -0.20 14.27
N VAL A 189 -15.58 -0.01 15.07
CA VAL A 189 -16.05 1.28 15.57
C VAL A 189 -16.20 1.17 17.09
N VAL A 190 -15.64 2.12 17.83
CA VAL A 190 -15.79 2.17 19.29
C VAL A 190 -17.20 2.70 19.63
N VAL A 191 -18.01 1.87 20.28
CA VAL A 191 -19.34 2.25 20.78
C VAL A 191 -19.25 2.81 22.19
N LYS A 192 -18.50 2.12 23.04
CA LYS A 192 -18.33 2.45 24.45
C LYS A 192 -16.93 2.06 24.93
N GLY A 193 -16.38 2.82 25.85
CA GLY A 193 -15.06 2.55 26.41
C GLY A 193 -13.93 3.22 25.65
N ARG A 194 -12.70 2.82 25.95
CA ARG A 194 -11.48 3.35 25.36
C ARG A 194 -10.53 2.23 24.97
N CYS A 195 -9.78 2.44 23.88
CA CYS A 195 -8.74 1.55 23.39
C CYS A 195 -7.41 2.28 23.33
N ALA A 196 -6.32 1.58 23.64
CA ALA A 196 -4.96 2.03 23.36
C ALA A 196 -4.45 1.37 22.07
N VAL A 197 -3.93 2.16 21.14
CA VAL A 197 -3.21 1.69 19.97
C VAL A 197 -1.73 1.66 20.31
N THR A 198 -1.10 0.49 20.19
CA THR A 198 0.32 0.31 20.50
C THR A 198 1.04 -0.35 19.33
N ARG A 199 2.33 -0.09 19.20
CA ARG A 199 3.16 -0.66 18.16
C ARG A 199 4.48 -1.17 18.75
N GLU A 200 4.74 -2.45 18.54
CA GLU A 200 6.02 -3.04 18.83
C GLU A 200 7.04 -2.67 17.75
N THR A 201 8.25 -2.36 18.19
CA THR A 201 9.41 -2.15 17.32
C THR A 201 10.56 -3.04 17.78
N PRO A 202 11.58 -3.31 16.94
CA PRO A 202 12.74 -4.10 17.37
C PRO A 202 13.46 -3.53 18.59
N LEU A 203 13.39 -2.21 18.76
CA LEU A 203 14.01 -1.49 19.87
C LEU A 203 13.10 -1.39 21.11
N ASN A 204 11.79 -1.62 20.94
CA ASN A 204 10.82 -1.56 22.04
C ASN A 204 9.73 -2.63 21.85
N ARG A 205 9.94 -3.78 22.51
CA ARG A 205 9.01 -4.91 22.46
C ARG A 205 7.78 -4.73 23.35
N GLU A 206 7.80 -3.80 24.30
CA GLU A 206 6.64 -3.47 25.12
C GLU A 206 5.62 -2.63 24.35
N GLY A 207 6.02 -2.12 23.19
CA GLY A 207 5.18 -1.31 22.31
C GLY A 207 5.17 0.18 22.69
N ILE A 208 5.18 1.02 21.67
CA ILE A 208 5.01 2.46 21.82
C ILE A 208 3.52 2.78 21.70
N LYS A 209 2.94 3.49 22.65
CA LYS A 209 1.56 3.97 22.56
C LYS A 209 1.47 5.03 21.47
N LEU A 210 0.68 4.74 20.43
CA LEU A 210 0.49 5.62 19.29
C LEU A 210 -0.72 6.53 19.47
N ALA A 211 -1.84 5.98 20.00
CA ALA A 211 -3.09 6.72 20.19
C ALA A 211 -3.95 6.13 21.29
N GLU A 212 -4.95 6.89 21.68
CA GLU A 212 -6.10 6.45 22.46
C GLU A 212 -7.37 6.74 21.65
N LEU A 213 -8.24 5.74 21.54
CA LEU A 213 -9.48 5.81 20.79
C LEU A 213 -10.67 5.76 21.76
N GLY A 214 -11.70 6.54 21.49
CA GLY A 214 -12.93 6.64 22.27
C GLY A 214 -14.18 6.42 21.42
N SER A 215 -15.35 6.65 22.01
CA SER A 215 -16.64 6.46 21.32
C SER A 215 -16.72 7.26 20.02
N GLY A 216 -17.12 6.59 18.93
CA GLY A 216 -17.20 7.14 17.58
C GLY A 216 -15.93 6.98 16.75
N ASP A 217 -14.78 6.67 17.38
CA ASP A 217 -13.54 6.44 16.63
C ASP A 217 -13.57 5.09 15.92
N THR A 218 -12.86 5.02 14.79
CA THR A 218 -12.76 3.84 13.95
C THR A 218 -11.32 3.35 13.83
N PHE A 219 -11.13 2.05 13.60
CA PHE A 219 -9.80 1.47 13.40
C PHE A 219 -9.84 0.15 12.64
N GLY A 220 -8.68 -0.25 12.13
CA GLY A 220 -8.50 -1.52 11.44
C GLY A 220 -8.73 -1.47 9.93
N GLU A 221 -9.13 -0.33 9.36
CA GLU A 221 -9.38 -0.12 7.95
C GLU A 221 -8.12 -0.29 7.08
N GLU A 222 -6.97 0.14 7.56
CA GLU A 222 -5.73 0.16 6.77
C GLU A 222 -5.34 -1.24 6.26
N ALA A 223 -5.38 -2.24 7.13
CA ALA A 223 -5.08 -3.62 6.76
C ALA A 223 -6.10 -4.20 5.77
N LEU A 224 -7.36 -3.75 5.80
CA LEU A 224 -8.41 -4.20 4.90
C LEU A 224 -8.30 -3.57 3.51
N ILE A 225 -7.94 -2.28 3.44
CA ILE A 225 -7.78 -1.53 2.21
C ILE A 225 -6.52 -1.99 1.46
N SER A 226 -5.40 -2.10 2.17
CA SER A 226 -4.11 -2.45 1.59
C SER A 226 -3.89 -3.96 1.40
N ASP A 227 -4.80 -4.79 1.91
CA ASP A 227 -4.66 -6.25 1.95
C ASP A 227 -3.38 -6.70 2.69
N ALA A 228 -2.98 -5.91 3.66
CA ALA A 228 -1.78 -6.12 4.46
C ALA A 228 -2.14 -6.71 5.84
N LYS A 229 -1.11 -7.07 6.59
CA LYS A 229 -1.25 -7.46 7.99
C LYS A 229 -1.50 -6.24 8.89
N ARG A 230 -1.97 -6.46 10.11
CA ARG A 230 -2.19 -5.43 11.13
C ARG A 230 -0.88 -4.72 11.48
N ASN A 231 -0.84 -3.41 11.37
CA ASN A 231 0.36 -2.59 11.59
C ASN A 231 0.56 -2.17 13.05
N ALA A 232 -0.45 -2.37 13.91
CA ALA A 232 -0.43 -2.05 15.32
C ALA A 232 -1.35 -3.00 16.09
N SER A 233 -1.16 -3.08 17.41
CA SER A 233 -2.09 -3.74 18.32
C SER A 233 -3.07 -2.72 18.89
N VAL A 234 -4.33 -3.15 19.09
CA VAL A 234 -5.38 -2.36 19.75
C VAL A 234 -5.87 -3.14 20.93
N THR A 235 -5.77 -2.55 22.12
CA THR A 235 -6.15 -3.17 23.39
C THR A 235 -7.16 -2.30 24.12
N MET A 236 -8.21 -2.90 24.65
CA MET A 236 -9.18 -2.17 25.47
C MET A 236 -8.53 -1.73 26.79
N THR A 237 -8.65 -0.45 27.11
CA THR A 237 -8.14 0.11 28.40
C THR A 237 -9.24 0.20 29.44
N THR A 238 -10.50 0.21 29.04
CA THR A 238 -11.67 0.18 29.91
C THR A 238 -12.62 -0.93 29.46
N GLU A 239 -13.58 -1.30 30.29
CA GLU A 239 -14.74 -2.07 29.84
C GLU A 239 -15.48 -1.29 28.75
N GLY A 240 -15.88 -1.99 27.67
CA GLY A 240 -16.50 -1.33 26.53
C GLY A 240 -17.10 -2.28 25.51
N ALA A 241 -17.64 -1.67 24.46
CA ALA A 241 -18.25 -2.36 23.34
C ALA A 241 -17.76 -1.78 22.01
N LEU A 242 -17.53 -2.64 21.05
CA LEU A 242 -17.18 -2.30 19.68
C LEU A 242 -18.23 -2.85 18.72
N MET A 243 -18.48 -2.12 17.63
CA MET A 243 -19.12 -2.69 16.45
C MET A 243 -18.02 -3.11 15.47
N ARG A 244 -18.17 -4.29 14.85
CA ARG A 244 -17.23 -4.76 13.83
C ARG A 244 -17.95 -5.10 12.54
N LEU A 245 -17.31 -4.84 11.42
CA LEU A 245 -17.75 -5.16 10.07
C LEU A 245 -16.74 -6.07 9.40
N SER A 246 -17.18 -7.17 8.76
CA SER A 246 -16.27 -8.11 8.08
C SER A 246 -15.47 -7.41 6.98
N LYS A 247 -14.27 -7.93 6.66
CA LYS A 247 -13.42 -7.45 5.57
C LYS A 247 -14.17 -7.37 4.24
N GLN A 248 -14.98 -8.39 3.93
CA GLN A 248 -15.76 -8.43 2.70
C GLN A 248 -16.80 -7.31 2.66
N ASP A 249 -17.59 -7.16 3.73
CA ASP A 249 -18.62 -6.12 3.82
C ASP A 249 -18.01 -4.72 3.85
N PHE A 250 -16.89 -4.53 4.57
CA PHE A 250 -16.14 -3.27 4.55
C PHE A 250 -15.72 -2.89 3.13
N ARG A 251 -15.16 -3.81 2.36
CA ARG A 251 -14.74 -3.55 0.99
C ARG A 251 -15.91 -3.16 0.08
N THR A 252 -16.97 -3.96 0.06
CA THR A 252 -18.07 -3.78 -0.89
C THR A 252 -19.00 -2.63 -0.52
N LEU A 253 -19.27 -2.40 0.77
CA LEU A 253 -20.25 -1.43 1.22
C LEU A 253 -19.64 -0.06 1.57
N LEU A 254 -18.38 -0.04 2.00
CA LEU A 254 -17.73 1.17 2.48
C LEU A 254 -16.57 1.60 1.59
N ASN A 255 -15.58 0.75 1.38
CA ASN A 255 -14.35 1.13 0.68
C ASN A 255 -14.57 1.35 -0.82
N GLU A 256 -15.16 0.39 -1.55
CA GLU A 256 -15.38 0.50 -3.00
C GLU A 256 -16.24 1.71 -3.38
N PRO A 257 -17.37 2.01 -2.71
CA PRO A 257 -18.16 3.20 -3.02
C PRO A 257 -17.46 4.53 -2.72
N MET A 258 -16.46 4.52 -1.85
CA MET A 258 -15.70 5.73 -1.51
C MET A 258 -14.58 6.02 -2.50
N LEU A 259 -14.12 5.02 -3.25
CA LEU A 259 -13.04 5.15 -4.21
C LEU A 259 -13.61 5.31 -5.61
N GLU A 260 -13.23 6.38 -6.26
CA GLU A 260 -13.45 6.60 -7.68
C GLU A 260 -12.27 6.01 -8.45
N TRP A 261 -12.55 5.05 -9.34
CA TRP A 261 -11.55 4.40 -10.17
C TRP A 261 -11.63 4.94 -11.59
N VAL A 262 -10.50 5.42 -12.10
CA VAL A 262 -10.38 5.99 -13.45
C VAL A 262 -9.38 5.18 -14.26
N ASP A 263 -9.63 5.03 -15.54
CA ASP A 263 -8.63 4.52 -16.48
C ASP A 263 -7.61 5.62 -16.85
N LEU A 264 -6.63 5.29 -17.71
CA LEU A 264 -5.58 6.23 -18.06
C LEU A 264 -6.12 7.47 -18.82
N ASP A 265 -7.07 7.26 -19.72
CA ASP A 265 -7.60 8.33 -20.56
C ASP A 265 -8.48 9.27 -19.74
N GLU A 266 -9.31 8.72 -18.86
CA GLU A 266 -10.08 9.49 -17.86
C GLU A 266 -9.14 10.27 -16.93
N GLY A 267 -8.06 9.62 -16.44
CA GLY A 267 -7.05 10.25 -15.60
C GLY A 267 -6.34 11.42 -16.31
N ARG A 268 -5.97 11.25 -17.57
CA ARG A 268 -5.40 12.32 -18.41
C ARG A 268 -6.38 13.48 -18.58
N ALA A 269 -7.63 13.20 -18.87
CA ALA A 269 -8.66 14.24 -19.02
C ALA A 269 -8.86 15.04 -17.72
N ILE A 270 -8.81 14.38 -16.55
CA ILE A 270 -8.84 15.06 -15.24
C ILE A 270 -7.64 16.01 -15.10
N VAL A 271 -6.45 15.55 -15.45
CA VAL A 271 -5.21 16.34 -15.30
C VAL A 271 -5.17 17.50 -16.29
N GLU A 272 -5.58 17.30 -17.54
CA GLU A 272 -5.74 18.36 -18.54
C GLU A 272 -6.78 19.41 -18.11
N GLY A 273 -7.80 19.00 -17.37
CA GLY A 273 -8.81 19.88 -16.76
C GLY A 273 -8.35 20.61 -15.50
N GLY A 274 -7.05 20.56 -15.15
CA GLY A 274 -6.47 21.22 -13.97
C GLY A 274 -6.29 20.33 -12.74
N GLY A 275 -6.58 19.04 -12.85
CA GLY A 275 -6.21 18.03 -11.84
C GLY A 275 -4.70 17.74 -11.82
N LYS A 276 -4.27 16.86 -10.93
CA LYS A 276 -2.85 16.50 -10.77
C LYS A 276 -2.68 15.01 -10.56
N TRP A 277 -1.66 14.43 -11.19
CA TRP A 277 -1.17 13.09 -10.81
C TRP A 277 -0.52 13.16 -9.43
N LEU A 278 -0.89 12.24 -8.54
CA LEU A 278 -0.30 12.09 -7.22
C LEU A 278 0.30 10.68 -7.08
N ASP A 279 1.61 10.58 -7.21
CA ASP A 279 2.33 9.32 -7.08
C ASP A 279 2.69 9.06 -5.62
N VAL A 280 2.13 7.98 -5.08
CA VAL A 280 2.30 7.60 -3.66
C VAL A 280 3.40 6.57 -3.44
N ARG A 281 4.22 6.31 -4.46
CA ARG A 281 5.36 5.42 -4.36
C ARG A 281 6.56 6.09 -3.66
N LEU A 282 7.58 5.28 -3.37
CA LEU A 282 8.84 5.79 -2.84
C LEU A 282 9.53 6.73 -3.85
N PRO A 283 10.37 7.67 -3.38
CA PRO A 283 11.11 8.56 -4.27
C PRO A 283 11.94 7.83 -5.33
N SER A 284 12.59 6.73 -4.96
CA SER A 284 13.39 5.92 -5.88
C SER A 284 12.57 5.30 -7.02
N GLU A 285 11.33 4.90 -6.75
CA GLU A 285 10.41 4.41 -7.78
C GLU A 285 9.95 5.54 -8.70
N PHE A 286 9.66 6.71 -8.12
CA PHE A 286 9.24 7.91 -8.85
C PHE A 286 10.36 8.48 -9.74
N GLU A 287 11.60 8.45 -9.28
CA GLU A 287 12.77 8.87 -10.07
C GLU A 287 12.99 7.98 -11.30
N ASN A 288 12.74 6.67 -11.14
CA ASN A 288 12.89 5.70 -12.22
C ASN A 288 11.84 5.86 -13.32
N TYR A 289 10.58 6.00 -12.95
CA TYR A 289 9.46 6.21 -13.88
C TYR A 289 8.34 6.97 -13.19
N ARG A 290 7.73 7.95 -13.87
CA ARG A 290 6.59 8.72 -13.39
C ARG A 290 5.73 9.23 -14.53
N MET A 291 4.47 9.55 -14.22
CA MET A 291 3.62 10.33 -15.14
C MET A 291 4.15 11.75 -15.26
N GLU A 292 4.07 12.32 -16.44
CA GLU A 292 4.48 13.70 -16.67
C GLU A 292 3.70 14.67 -15.78
N GLY A 293 4.40 15.60 -15.14
CA GLY A 293 3.79 16.56 -14.21
C GLY A 293 3.33 15.98 -12.87
N ALA A 294 3.61 14.72 -12.58
CA ALA A 294 3.20 14.08 -11.33
C ALA A 294 3.91 14.67 -10.11
N ILE A 295 3.19 14.74 -8.99
CA ILE A 295 3.72 15.09 -7.66
C ILE A 295 4.03 13.80 -6.94
N ASN A 296 5.24 13.64 -6.42
CA ASN A 296 5.55 12.53 -5.52
C ASN A 296 5.20 12.89 -4.07
N LEU A 297 4.27 12.13 -3.53
CA LEU A 297 3.93 12.20 -2.11
C LEU A 297 3.77 10.77 -1.59
N PRO A 298 4.85 10.15 -1.13
CA PRO A 298 4.82 8.78 -0.64
C PRO A 298 3.72 8.55 0.38
N LEU A 299 3.09 7.37 0.32
CA LEU A 299 1.91 7.03 1.12
C LEU A 299 2.09 7.36 2.61
N TYR A 300 3.28 7.09 3.17
CA TYR A 300 3.60 7.37 4.57
C TYR A 300 3.69 8.88 4.92
N PHE A 301 3.79 9.77 3.93
CA PHE A 301 3.78 11.22 4.16
C PHE A 301 2.43 11.88 3.91
N ILE A 302 1.45 11.20 3.31
CA ILE A 302 0.18 11.82 2.92
C ILE A 302 -0.46 12.54 4.11
N ARG A 303 -0.63 11.85 5.26
CA ARG A 303 -1.28 12.43 6.44
C ARG A 303 -0.53 13.67 6.97
N LEU A 304 0.79 13.65 6.96
CA LEU A 304 1.63 14.75 7.43
C LEU A 304 1.61 15.96 6.47
N LYS A 305 1.42 15.71 5.18
CA LYS A 305 1.50 16.71 4.12
C LYS A 305 0.14 17.14 3.54
N LEU A 306 -0.97 16.74 4.16
CA LEU A 306 -2.32 17.14 3.71
C LEU A 306 -2.48 18.66 3.56
N LYS A 307 -1.85 19.45 4.45
CA LYS A 307 -1.90 20.92 4.39
C LYS A 307 -1.17 21.52 3.18
N SER A 308 -0.26 20.77 2.55
CA SER A 308 0.45 21.21 1.34
C SER A 308 -0.32 20.89 0.04
N LEU A 309 -1.41 20.14 0.13
CA LEU A 309 -2.26 19.82 -1.00
C LEU A 309 -3.38 20.87 -1.15
N GLU A 310 -3.68 21.22 -2.40
CA GLU A 310 -4.74 22.15 -2.75
C GLU A 310 -6.11 21.47 -2.68
N ARG A 311 -7.06 22.06 -1.98
CA ARG A 311 -8.36 21.42 -1.70
C ARG A 311 -9.28 21.30 -2.92
N ASP A 312 -9.14 22.25 -3.84
CA ASP A 312 -10.00 22.35 -5.03
C ASP A 312 -9.45 21.52 -6.21
N VAL A 313 -8.27 20.95 -6.06
CA VAL A 313 -7.62 20.10 -7.07
C VAL A 313 -8.13 18.67 -6.99
N HIS A 314 -8.42 18.07 -8.14
CA HIS A 314 -8.73 16.65 -8.25
C HIS A 314 -7.42 15.86 -8.43
N TYR A 315 -7.12 15.00 -7.49
CA TYR A 315 -5.90 14.18 -7.52
C TYR A 315 -6.18 12.80 -8.12
N VAL A 316 -5.48 12.45 -9.18
CA VAL A 316 -5.44 11.07 -9.69
C VAL A 316 -4.28 10.35 -9.01
N VAL A 317 -4.59 9.50 -8.04
CA VAL A 317 -3.60 8.83 -7.20
C VAL A 317 -3.10 7.58 -7.89
N CYS A 318 -1.80 7.42 -8.02
CA CYS A 318 -1.17 6.30 -8.71
C CYS A 318 -0.06 5.63 -7.88
N CYS A 319 0.12 4.35 -8.11
CA CYS A 319 1.24 3.50 -7.71
C CYS A 319 1.38 2.38 -8.74
N ASP A 320 2.23 1.41 -8.52
CA ASP A 320 2.47 0.36 -9.53
C ASP A 320 1.24 -0.51 -9.83
N THR A 321 0.48 -0.93 -8.81
CA THR A 321 -0.61 -1.92 -8.92
C THR A 321 -2.00 -1.37 -8.62
N GLY A 322 -2.12 -0.21 -7.99
CA GLY A 322 -3.37 0.32 -7.45
C GLY A 322 -3.55 0.13 -5.93
N ARG A 323 -2.77 -0.74 -5.29
CA ARG A 323 -2.91 -1.07 -3.86
C ARG A 323 -2.55 0.12 -2.95
N ARG A 324 -1.36 0.70 -3.10
CA ARG A 324 -0.93 1.87 -2.33
C ARG A 324 -1.75 3.11 -2.68
N SER A 325 -2.10 3.29 -3.95
CA SER A 325 -2.92 4.41 -4.39
C SER A 325 -4.35 4.35 -3.88
N SER A 326 -4.96 3.16 -3.72
CA SER A 326 -6.28 3.05 -3.09
C SER A 326 -6.25 3.47 -1.63
N ALA A 327 -5.21 3.08 -0.87
CA ALA A 327 -5.02 3.55 0.50
C ALA A 327 -4.80 5.08 0.56
N GLY A 328 -4.00 5.63 -0.35
CA GLY A 328 -3.77 7.07 -0.46
C GLY A 328 -5.03 7.85 -0.81
N ALA A 329 -5.79 7.39 -1.81
CA ALA A 329 -7.05 8.01 -2.21
C ALA A 329 -8.12 7.94 -1.10
N TYR A 330 -8.16 6.84 -0.35
CA TYR A 330 -9.04 6.72 0.82
C TYR A 330 -8.71 7.80 1.86
N ILE A 331 -7.43 7.94 2.25
CA ILE A 331 -6.99 8.97 3.21
C ILE A 331 -7.37 10.38 2.73
N LEU A 332 -7.15 10.67 1.45
CA LEU A 332 -7.51 11.97 0.87
C LEU A 332 -9.02 12.20 0.87
N SER A 333 -9.82 11.21 0.45
CA SER A 333 -11.27 11.27 0.41
C SER A 333 -11.87 11.44 1.80
N GLU A 334 -11.36 10.73 2.81
CA GLU A 334 -11.74 10.89 4.21
C GLU A 334 -11.55 12.33 4.71
N ARG A 335 -10.50 13.00 4.24
CA ARG A 335 -10.18 14.39 4.59
C ARG A 335 -10.82 15.42 3.68
N GLY A 336 -11.71 15.00 2.77
CA GLY A 336 -12.53 15.85 1.91
C GLY A 336 -11.81 16.38 0.68
N PHE A 337 -10.71 15.76 0.25
CA PHE A 337 -10.11 16.01 -1.06
C PHE A 337 -10.85 15.22 -2.15
N ARG A 338 -10.81 15.73 -3.38
CA ARG A 338 -11.24 14.96 -4.55
C ARG A 338 -10.08 14.06 -4.97
N ALA A 339 -10.28 12.75 -4.91
CA ALA A 339 -9.25 11.78 -5.25
C ALA A 339 -9.86 10.59 -5.99
N SER A 340 -9.23 10.22 -7.12
CA SER A 340 -9.53 9.02 -7.90
C SER A 340 -8.30 8.13 -7.94
N VAL A 341 -8.49 6.84 -8.14
CA VAL A 341 -7.41 5.84 -8.22
C VAL A 341 -7.19 5.44 -9.68
N LEU A 342 -5.95 5.46 -10.13
CA LEU A 342 -5.60 4.92 -11.45
C LEU A 342 -5.77 3.40 -11.46
N LYS A 343 -6.72 2.91 -12.25
CA LYS A 343 -7.07 1.50 -12.37
C LYS A 343 -5.90 0.68 -12.91
N GLY A 344 -5.53 -0.40 -12.20
CA GLY A 344 -4.41 -1.26 -12.57
C GLY A 344 -3.02 -0.68 -12.28
N GLY A 345 -2.95 0.59 -11.81
CA GLY A 345 -1.70 1.27 -11.49
C GLY A 345 -0.81 1.54 -12.70
N LEU A 346 0.39 2.07 -12.44
CA LEU A 346 1.33 2.47 -13.50
C LEU A 346 1.85 1.29 -14.33
N MET A 347 1.95 0.10 -13.71
CA MET A 347 2.42 -1.11 -14.43
C MET A 347 1.52 -1.49 -15.62
N ALA A 348 0.22 -1.18 -15.55
CA ALA A 348 -0.70 -1.44 -16.65
C ALA A 348 -0.47 -0.51 -17.86
N TYR A 349 0.22 0.63 -17.65
CA TYR A 349 0.33 1.71 -18.63
C TYR A 349 1.78 2.15 -18.93
N GLN A 350 2.77 1.54 -18.31
CA GLN A 350 4.17 1.83 -18.55
C GLN A 350 4.46 1.65 -20.05
N ASP A 351 4.81 2.72 -20.77
CA ASP A 351 5.04 2.80 -22.22
C ASP A 351 3.79 3.02 -23.13
N ARG A 352 2.74 3.65 -22.63
CA ARG A 352 1.64 4.19 -23.44
C ARG A 352 1.71 5.70 -23.61
#